data_7bcbcf7ee52bf587f89d817a6e784791
#
_entry.id   7bcbcf7ee52bf587f89d817a6e784791
#
_cell.length_a   1.000
_cell.length_b   1.000
_cell.length_c   1.000
_cell.angle_alpha   90.00
_cell.angle_beta   90.00
_cell.angle_gamma   90.00
#
_symmetry.space_group_name_H-M   'P 1'
#
loop_
_entity.id
_entity.type
_entity.pdbx_description
1 polymer ?
#
loop_
_entity_poly.entity_id
_entity_poly.type
_entity_poly.pdbx_seq_one_letter_code
_entity_poly.pdbx_strand_id
1 'polypeptide(L)'
;MDVKQTLIDAQAAVIGSVLISPEIVGDVMLRVSADDFLTPEYRHVYDAIRAQWSACQTVDVVTVLHRLGDAYRQMLVQIMADIPTAAHWEAYADVMREQARLARIKDAAAKMLDAVTLDEARAAVETASECLCDSKTLRVVSWHQGLCEFYQRHADGHQPDYLRWGIRQLDERLYAERGDLIILGGLPSSGKTLLATQFAMHMARSGLRVGIFSLETSDAKLYDRMVAQTEGINFGRIKRNQMVLDDYKTASTAIQTAQRITLDVIRASGFGVADVQAVAMARRYDVIVIDYVQLLQAKGNTRVEQVTNISLALHTMAQRAGIAVIALSQLSRPEKGQQRSRTPSMSDLRESGQLEQDADAIMILAAQPGGDRVLSIVKNKEGERGAIELVFDAAHLRMLPAVSKSDTAADHDDEDDWPRMQAWPRTAERGGELP
;
A
#
# COMPACT_ATOMS: atom_id res chain seq x y z
N MET A 1 -27.70 24.14 -4.79
CA MET A 1 -26.65 24.76 -5.62
C MET A 1 -26.34 23.83 -6.76
N ASP A 2 -26.29 24.31 -7.97
CA ASP A 2 -25.95 23.46 -9.11
C ASP A 2 -24.43 23.15 -9.03
N VAL A 3 -24.09 21.87 -8.92
CA VAL A 3 -22.69 21.39 -8.81
C VAL A 3 -21.81 21.93 -9.94
N LYS A 4 -22.42 22.14 -11.13
CA LYS A 4 -21.74 22.67 -12.29
C LYS A 4 -21.35 24.15 -12.13
N GLN A 5 -22.21 24.93 -11.49
CA GLN A 5 -21.93 26.33 -11.20
C GLN A 5 -20.82 26.48 -10.13
N THR A 6 -20.89 25.69 -9.06
CA THR A 6 -19.86 25.68 -8.01
C THR A 6 -18.47 25.37 -8.56
N LEU A 7 -18.36 24.47 -9.56
CA LEU A 7 -17.10 24.15 -10.20
C LEU A 7 -16.57 25.31 -11.04
N ILE A 8 -17.44 25.98 -11.81
CA ILE A 8 -17.06 27.13 -12.62
C ILE A 8 -16.54 28.25 -11.72
N ASP A 9 -17.26 28.53 -10.64
CA ASP A 9 -16.91 29.56 -9.68
C ASP A 9 -15.57 29.25 -8.97
N ALA A 10 -15.31 27.98 -8.63
CA ALA A 10 -14.03 27.56 -8.03
C ALA A 10 -12.85 27.73 -8.99
N GLN A 11 -13.01 27.36 -10.27
CA GLN A 11 -11.98 27.57 -11.29
C GLN A 11 -11.66 29.07 -11.51
N ALA A 12 -12.70 29.89 -11.59
CA ALA A 12 -12.57 31.34 -11.70
C ALA A 12 -11.86 31.91 -10.45
N ALA A 13 -12.21 31.41 -9.25
CA ALA A 13 -11.61 31.87 -8.01
C ALA A 13 -10.13 31.56 -7.90
N VAL A 14 -9.67 30.39 -8.35
CA VAL A 14 -8.23 30.05 -8.38
C VAL A 14 -7.48 30.97 -9.33
N ILE A 15 -7.98 31.20 -10.54
CA ILE A 15 -7.37 32.11 -11.51
C ILE A 15 -7.35 33.55 -10.97
N GLY A 16 -8.49 34.03 -10.45
CA GLY A 16 -8.60 35.36 -9.87
C GLY A 16 -7.63 35.58 -8.72
N SER A 17 -7.48 34.61 -7.84
CA SER A 17 -6.54 34.66 -6.73
C SER A 17 -5.09 34.83 -7.22
N VAL A 18 -4.69 34.11 -8.25
CA VAL A 18 -3.35 34.23 -8.87
C VAL A 18 -3.13 35.60 -9.50
N LEU A 19 -4.15 36.14 -10.17
CA LEU A 19 -4.04 37.46 -10.83
C LEU A 19 -4.02 38.61 -9.82
N ILE A 20 -4.65 38.44 -8.66
CA ILE A 20 -4.65 39.43 -7.56
C ILE A 20 -3.34 39.38 -6.77
N SER A 21 -2.84 38.16 -6.50
CA SER A 21 -1.63 37.92 -5.71
C SER A 21 -0.66 37.02 -6.47
N PRO A 22 0.14 37.57 -7.38
CA PRO A 22 1.07 36.78 -8.21
C PRO A 22 2.11 35.99 -7.44
N GLU A 23 2.37 36.35 -6.19
CA GLU A 23 3.26 35.63 -5.29
C GLU A 23 2.81 34.20 -4.99
N ILE A 24 1.50 33.90 -5.06
CA ILE A 24 0.98 32.54 -4.83
C ILE A 24 1.06 31.64 -6.04
N VAL A 25 1.49 32.13 -7.22
CA VAL A 25 1.55 31.33 -8.47
C VAL A 25 2.29 30.02 -8.26
N GLY A 26 3.45 30.07 -7.59
CA GLY A 26 4.24 28.88 -7.29
C GLY A 26 3.47 27.86 -6.47
N ASP A 27 2.80 28.29 -5.43
CA ASP A 27 2.02 27.42 -4.53
C ASP A 27 0.80 26.84 -5.24
N VAL A 28 0.12 27.62 -6.06
CA VAL A 28 -0.99 27.14 -6.90
C VAL A 28 -0.50 26.06 -7.88
N MET A 29 0.65 26.26 -8.54
CA MET A 29 1.20 25.27 -9.46
C MET A 29 1.63 23.97 -8.79
N LEU A 30 2.00 24.00 -7.52
CA LEU A 30 2.28 22.81 -6.74
C LEU A 30 1.01 22.02 -6.40
N ARG A 31 -0.14 22.70 -6.28
CA ARG A 31 -1.39 22.09 -5.82
C ARG A 31 -2.38 21.79 -6.95
N VAL A 32 -2.33 22.52 -8.05
CA VAL A 32 -3.31 22.46 -9.14
C VAL A 32 -2.60 22.14 -10.47
N SER A 33 -3.20 21.26 -11.25
CA SER A 33 -2.76 20.91 -12.60
C SER A 33 -3.68 21.49 -13.67
N ALA A 34 -3.21 21.60 -14.91
CA ALA A 34 -4.05 22.04 -16.03
C ALA A 34 -5.26 21.12 -16.26
N ASP A 35 -5.13 19.83 -15.89
CA ASP A 35 -6.20 18.83 -16.03
C ASP A 35 -7.32 18.99 -14.98
N ASP A 36 -7.11 19.80 -13.94
CA ASP A 36 -8.11 20.12 -12.96
C ASP A 36 -9.08 21.20 -13.44
N PHE A 37 -8.71 21.93 -14.50
CA PHE A 37 -9.60 22.87 -15.18
C PHE A 37 -10.42 22.15 -16.24
N LEU A 38 -11.70 21.92 -15.95
CA LEU A 38 -12.63 21.25 -16.88
C LEU A 38 -13.21 22.21 -17.92
N THR A 39 -13.17 23.52 -17.66
CA THR A 39 -13.61 24.56 -18.59
C THR A 39 -12.46 24.95 -19.48
N PRO A 40 -12.54 24.76 -20.82
CA PRO A 40 -11.43 24.99 -21.74
C PRO A 40 -10.85 26.39 -21.65
N GLU A 41 -11.69 27.41 -21.47
CA GLU A 41 -11.29 28.81 -21.38
C GLU A 41 -10.42 29.05 -20.14
N TYR A 42 -10.79 28.52 -18.98
CA TYR A 42 -10.00 28.64 -17.76
C TYR A 42 -8.70 27.85 -17.85
N ARG A 43 -8.72 26.68 -18.49
CA ARG A 43 -7.52 25.91 -18.77
C ARG A 43 -6.51 26.70 -19.60
N HIS A 44 -6.96 27.37 -20.67
CA HIS A 44 -6.10 28.21 -21.48
C HIS A 44 -5.48 29.36 -20.71
N VAL A 45 -6.26 30.01 -19.82
CA VAL A 45 -5.73 31.05 -18.91
C VAL A 45 -4.68 30.50 -17.99
N TYR A 46 -4.94 29.36 -17.36
CA TYR A 46 -3.98 28.73 -16.46
C TYR A 46 -2.70 28.31 -17.20
N ASP A 47 -2.80 27.75 -18.39
CA ASP A 47 -1.65 27.39 -19.22
C ASP A 47 -0.81 28.63 -19.62
N ALA A 48 -1.46 29.77 -19.89
CA ALA A 48 -0.77 31.04 -20.17
C ALA A 48 -0.02 31.54 -18.92
N ILE A 49 -0.65 31.51 -17.74
CA ILE A 49 -0.05 31.85 -16.44
C ILE A 49 1.15 30.96 -16.18
N ARG A 50 1.00 29.65 -16.32
CA ARG A 50 2.08 28.67 -16.12
C ARG A 50 3.27 28.91 -17.05
N ALA A 51 3.00 29.19 -18.32
CA ALA A 51 4.04 29.43 -19.29
C ALA A 51 4.81 30.73 -19.01
N GLN A 52 4.15 31.80 -18.55
CA GLN A 52 4.82 33.04 -18.13
C GLN A 52 5.67 32.83 -16.88
N TRP A 53 5.12 32.19 -15.88
CA TRP A 53 5.83 31.91 -14.64
C TRP A 53 7.07 31.02 -14.85
N SER A 54 6.94 29.98 -15.69
CA SER A 54 8.07 29.09 -16.05
C SER A 54 9.16 29.84 -16.86
N ALA A 55 8.79 30.88 -17.56
CA ALA A 55 9.73 31.76 -18.29
C ALA A 55 10.28 32.89 -17.39
N CYS A 56 10.03 32.87 -16.08
CA CYS A 56 10.39 33.94 -15.14
C CYS A 56 9.88 35.34 -15.56
N GLN A 57 8.72 35.39 -16.22
CA GLN A 57 8.06 36.63 -16.63
C GLN A 57 7.04 37.05 -15.57
N THR A 58 6.77 38.33 -15.51
CA THR A 58 5.74 38.87 -14.61
C THR A 58 4.37 38.30 -14.96
N VAL A 59 3.67 37.82 -13.94
CA VAL A 59 2.31 37.32 -14.07
C VAL A 59 1.36 38.36 -13.48
N ASP A 60 0.62 39.02 -14.35
CA ASP A 60 -0.44 39.96 -14.03
C ASP A 60 -1.53 39.93 -15.10
N VAL A 61 -2.67 40.57 -14.82
CA VAL A 61 -3.80 40.56 -15.78
C VAL A 61 -3.45 41.13 -17.15
N VAL A 62 -2.55 42.12 -17.21
CA VAL A 62 -2.17 42.80 -18.45
C VAL A 62 -1.27 41.89 -19.30
N THR A 63 -0.27 41.31 -18.68
CA THR A 63 0.69 40.41 -19.35
C THR A 63 0.03 39.12 -19.81
N VAL A 64 -0.88 38.55 -18.99
CA VAL A 64 -1.68 37.33 -19.33
C VAL A 64 -2.63 37.66 -20.49
N LEU A 65 -3.31 38.83 -20.44
CA LEU A 65 -4.19 39.27 -21.54
C LEU A 65 -3.43 39.49 -22.83
N HIS A 66 -2.25 40.11 -22.76
CA HIS A 66 -1.40 40.30 -23.94
C HIS A 66 -1.06 38.97 -24.62
N ARG A 67 -0.87 37.93 -23.84
CA ARG A 67 -0.57 36.59 -24.38
C ARG A 67 -1.80 35.87 -24.94
N LEU A 68 -2.96 36.02 -24.29
CA LEU A 68 -4.21 35.34 -24.67
C LEU A 68 -4.99 36.05 -25.77
N GLY A 69 -4.80 37.37 -25.92
CA GLY A 69 -5.56 38.22 -26.83
C GLY A 69 -6.85 38.79 -26.24
N ASP A 70 -7.41 39.78 -26.95
CA ASP A 70 -8.56 40.56 -26.44
C ASP A 70 -9.85 39.77 -26.23
N ALA A 71 -9.98 38.59 -26.82
CA ALA A 71 -11.14 37.70 -26.60
C ALA A 71 -11.34 37.32 -25.15
N TYR A 72 -10.29 37.30 -24.36
CA TYR A 72 -10.33 36.94 -22.91
C TYR A 72 -10.52 38.13 -21.98
N ARG A 73 -10.50 39.36 -22.50
CA ARG A 73 -10.56 40.60 -21.71
C ARG A 73 -11.79 40.65 -20.79
N GLN A 74 -12.97 40.41 -21.35
CA GLN A 74 -14.22 40.52 -20.59
C GLN A 74 -14.26 39.47 -19.45
N MET A 75 -13.82 38.26 -19.76
CA MET A 75 -13.76 37.16 -18.80
C MET A 75 -12.80 37.47 -17.65
N LEU A 76 -11.57 37.93 -17.93
CA LEU A 76 -10.58 38.23 -16.89
C LEU A 76 -11.01 39.41 -16.02
N VAL A 77 -11.63 40.44 -16.62
CA VAL A 77 -12.18 41.58 -15.87
C VAL A 77 -13.30 41.12 -14.94
N GLN A 78 -14.18 40.22 -15.40
CA GLN A 78 -15.25 39.66 -14.57
C GLN A 78 -14.68 38.85 -13.41
N ILE A 79 -13.72 37.97 -13.67
CA ILE A 79 -13.05 37.15 -12.63
C ILE A 79 -12.44 38.06 -11.54
N MET A 80 -11.75 39.11 -11.94
CA MET A 80 -11.15 40.06 -11.02
C MET A 80 -12.18 40.87 -10.21
N ALA A 81 -13.36 41.12 -10.78
CA ALA A 81 -14.43 41.81 -10.07
C ALA A 81 -15.14 40.90 -9.05
N ASP A 82 -15.25 39.60 -9.37
CA ASP A 82 -15.98 38.63 -8.53
C ASP A 82 -15.13 38.11 -7.38
N ILE A 83 -13.78 38.18 -7.46
CA ILE A 83 -12.86 37.64 -6.46
C ILE A 83 -12.16 38.80 -5.74
N PRO A 84 -12.57 39.15 -4.52
CA PRO A 84 -12.01 40.30 -3.83
C PRO A 84 -10.67 40.05 -3.11
N THR A 85 -10.31 38.79 -2.88
CA THR A 85 -9.11 38.39 -2.12
C THR A 85 -8.59 37.02 -2.52
N ALA A 86 -7.27 36.86 -2.46
CA ALA A 86 -6.59 35.58 -2.67
C ALA A 86 -6.51 34.72 -1.37
N ALA A 87 -6.99 35.19 -0.24
CA ALA A 87 -6.77 34.54 1.08
C ALA A 87 -7.31 33.11 1.18
N HIS A 88 -8.27 32.73 0.36
CA HIS A 88 -8.92 31.41 0.42
C HIS A 88 -8.66 30.55 -0.83
N TRP A 89 -7.62 30.87 -1.59
CA TRP A 89 -7.31 30.15 -2.84
C TRP A 89 -7.14 28.64 -2.64
N GLU A 90 -6.61 28.19 -1.49
CA GLU A 90 -6.43 26.78 -1.17
C GLU A 90 -7.77 26.04 -1.11
N ALA A 91 -8.76 26.63 -0.45
CA ALA A 91 -10.09 26.03 -0.35
C ALA A 91 -10.77 25.94 -1.74
N TYR A 92 -10.57 26.96 -2.59
CA TYR A 92 -11.07 26.94 -3.98
C TYR A 92 -10.38 25.88 -4.81
N ALA A 93 -9.07 25.72 -4.65
CA ALA A 93 -8.29 24.69 -5.33
C ALA A 93 -8.75 23.28 -4.92
N ASP A 94 -9.03 23.06 -3.64
CA ASP A 94 -9.50 21.75 -3.15
C ASP A 94 -10.88 21.39 -3.71
N VAL A 95 -11.83 22.34 -3.67
CA VAL A 95 -13.16 22.15 -4.27
C VAL A 95 -13.06 21.85 -5.76
N MET A 96 -12.25 22.62 -6.49
CA MET A 96 -12.04 22.43 -7.92
C MET A 96 -11.48 21.04 -8.23
N ARG A 97 -10.45 20.61 -7.48
CA ARG A 97 -9.79 19.31 -7.67
C ARG A 97 -10.72 18.15 -7.35
N GLU A 98 -11.50 18.23 -6.28
CA GLU A 98 -12.48 17.21 -5.94
C GLU A 98 -13.52 17.03 -7.04
N GLN A 99 -14.06 18.13 -7.56
CA GLN A 99 -15.04 18.10 -8.64
C GLN A 99 -14.44 17.62 -9.97
N ALA A 100 -13.22 18.03 -10.30
CA ALA A 100 -12.52 17.54 -11.48
C ALA A 100 -12.25 16.03 -11.40
N ARG A 101 -11.89 15.54 -10.22
CA ARG A 101 -11.71 14.11 -9.95
C ARG A 101 -13.03 13.34 -10.13
N LEU A 102 -14.11 13.84 -9.55
CA LEU A 102 -15.43 13.24 -9.69
C LEU A 102 -15.89 13.20 -11.15
N ALA A 103 -15.63 14.27 -11.92
CA ALA A 103 -15.96 14.32 -13.34
C ALA A 103 -15.17 13.27 -14.15
N ARG A 104 -13.87 13.10 -13.87
CA ARG A 104 -13.04 12.06 -14.50
C ARG A 104 -13.51 10.64 -14.17
N ILE A 105 -13.92 10.38 -12.92
CA ILE A 105 -14.48 9.09 -12.53
C ILE A 105 -15.79 8.82 -13.27
N LYS A 106 -16.65 9.84 -13.42
CA LYS A 106 -17.90 9.70 -14.18
C LYS A 106 -17.66 9.44 -15.67
N ASP A 107 -16.67 10.11 -16.26
CA ASP A 107 -16.26 9.87 -17.65
C ASP A 107 -15.72 8.44 -17.84
N ALA A 108 -14.86 7.98 -16.93
CA ALA A 108 -14.37 6.61 -16.94
C ALA A 108 -15.50 5.58 -16.78
N ALA A 109 -16.47 5.84 -15.90
CA ALA A 109 -17.64 4.99 -15.74
C ALA A 109 -18.51 4.95 -17.00
N ALA A 110 -18.69 6.08 -17.68
CA ALA A 110 -19.40 6.13 -18.97
C ALA A 110 -18.65 5.31 -20.03
N LYS A 111 -17.34 5.47 -20.16
CA LYS A 111 -16.50 4.67 -21.08
C LYS A 111 -16.56 3.18 -20.75
N MET A 112 -16.67 2.79 -19.48
CA MET A 112 -16.84 1.41 -19.08
C MET A 112 -18.21 0.85 -19.53
N LEU A 113 -19.28 1.65 -19.45
CA LEU A 113 -20.62 1.25 -19.92
C LEU A 113 -20.68 1.11 -21.44
N ASP A 114 -19.95 1.96 -22.17
CA ASP A 114 -19.91 1.97 -23.63
C ASP A 114 -18.88 0.98 -24.21
N ALA A 115 -18.06 0.33 -23.38
CA ALA A 115 -17.00 -0.57 -23.80
C ALA A 115 -17.57 -1.80 -24.52
N VAL A 116 -17.03 -2.08 -25.70
CA VAL A 116 -17.41 -3.24 -26.54
C VAL A 116 -16.46 -4.42 -26.27
N THR A 117 -15.25 -4.14 -25.79
CA THR A 117 -14.21 -5.14 -25.50
C THR A 117 -13.82 -5.13 -24.03
N LEU A 118 -13.32 -6.28 -23.55
CA LEU A 118 -12.80 -6.38 -22.18
C LEU A 118 -11.59 -5.47 -21.94
N ASP A 119 -10.78 -5.24 -22.98
CA ASP A 119 -9.59 -4.38 -22.87
C ASP A 119 -9.99 -2.92 -22.72
N GLU A 120 -11.01 -2.45 -23.43
CA GLU A 120 -11.58 -1.10 -23.24
C GLU A 120 -12.16 -0.93 -21.83
N ALA A 121 -12.91 -1.92 -21.36
CA ALA A 121 -13.45 -1.91 -20.00
C ALA A 121 -12.34 -1.87 -18.93
N ARG A 122 -11.27 -2.65 -19.10
CA ARG A 122 -10.10 -2.63 -18.21
C ARG A 122 -9.42 -1.28 -18.17
N ALA A 123 -9.18 -0.66 -19.33
CA ALA A 123 -8.57 0.68 -19.41
C ALA A 123 -9.42 1.73 -18.70
N ALA A 124 -10.74 1.65 -18.80
CA ALA A 124 -11.65 2.56 -18.09
C ALA A 124 -11.61 2.36 -16.57
N VAL A 125 -11.56 1.11 -16.09
CA VAL A 125 -11.39 0.78 -14.66
C VAL A 125 -10.04 1.27 -14.14
N GLU A 126 -8.95 1.09 -14.89
CA GLU A 126 -7.62 1.59 -14.54
C GLU A 126 -7.63 3.11 -14.37
N THR A 127 -8.22 3.83 -15.33
CA THR A 127 -8.39 5.30 -15.26
C THR A 127 -9.19 5.73 -14.04
N ALA A 128 -10.32 5.05 -13.73
CA ALA A 128 -11.14 5.34 -12.56
C ALA A 128 -10.37 5.07 -11.25
N SER A 129 -9.63 3.98 -11.20
CA SER A 129 -8.79 3.60 -10.05
C SER A 129 -7.68 4.63 -9.80
N GLU A 130 -7.01 5.09 -10.86
CA GLU A 130 -6.01 6.17 -10.77
C GLU A 130 -6.60 7.47 -10.23
N CYS A 131 -7.85 7.80 -10.59
CA CYS A 131 -8.54 8.98 -10.08
C CYS A 131 -8.93 8.86 -8.60
N LEU A 132 -9.15 7.65 -8.09
CA LEU A 132 -9.44 7.41 -6.68
C LEU A 132 -8.19 7.55 -5.79
N CYS A 133 -7.01 7.30 -6.34
CA CYS A 133 -5.75 7.50 -5.64
C CYS A 133 -5.33 8.98 -5.67
N ASP A 134 -4.98 9.57 -4.54
CA ASP A 134 -4.60 11.00 -4.40
C ASP A 134 -3.15 11.25 -4.85
N SER A 135 -2.84 10.92 -6.10
CA SER A 135 -1.50 10.60 -6.55
C SER A 135 -0.71 11.74 -7.20
N LYS A 136 -1.30 12.92 -7.37
CA LYS A 136 -0.60 14.03 -8.08
C LYS A 136 -0.48 15.31 -7.26
N THR A 137 -0.75 15.28 -5.96
CA THR A 137 -0.54 16.46 -5.13
C THR A 137 0.90 16.46 -4.63
N LEU A 138 1.70 17.37 -5.13
CA LEU A 138 2.98 17.66 -4.53
C LEU A 138 2.70 18.26 -3.14
N ARG A 139 2.95 17.49 -2.08
CA ARG A 139 2.84 17.96 -0.70
C ARG A 139 4.17 18.64 -0.32
N VAL A 140 4.16 19.95 -0.22
CA VAL A 140 5.29 20.70 0.34
C VAL A 140 5.01 20.91 1.82
N VAL A 141 5.87 20.39 2.67
CA VAL A 141 5.80 20.54 4.13
C VAL A 141 6.95 21.43 4.54
N SER A 142 6.66 22.60 5.12
CA SER A 142 7.70 23.47 5.66
C SER A 142 8.37 22.81 6.87
N TRP A 143 9.61 23.21 7.18
CA TRP A 143 10.32 22.71 8.37
C TRP A 143 9.51 22.91 9.66
N HIS A 144 8.93 24.09 9.83
CA HIS A 144 8.07 24.40 10.98
C HIS A 144 6.86 23.46 11.06
N GLN A 145 6.16 23.27 9.95
CA GLN A 145 4.99 22.37 9.89
C GLN A 145 5.41 20.93 10.19
N GLY A 146 6.52 20.46 9.63
CA GLY A 146 7.05 19.12 9.89
C GLY A 146 7.39 18.89 11.36
N LEU A 147 7.94 19.90 12.04
CA LEU A 147 8.19 19.86 13.49
C LEU A 147 6.89 19.81 14.31
N CYS A 148 5.88 20.58 13.93
CA CYS A 148 4.58 20.54 14.59
C CYS A 148 3.92 19.17 14.46
N GLU A 149 3.92 18.60 13.25
CA GLU A 149 3.40 17.25 12.99
C GLU A 149 4.19 16.16 13.73
N PHE A 150 5.52 16.30 13.80
CA PHE A 150 6.38 15.42 14.59
C PHE A 150 6.01 15.49 16.09
N TYR A 151 5.91 16.71 16.64
CA TYR A 151 5.55 16.89 18.03
C TYR A 151 4.17 16.29 18.34
N GLN A 152 3.16 16.57 17.53
CA GLN A 152 1.81 16.04 17.71
C GLN A 152 1.80 14.50 17.72
N ARG A 153 2.48 13.85 16.77
CA ARG A 153 2.58 12.38 16.71
C ARG A 153 3.21 11.76 17.96
N HIS A 154 4.15 12.46 18.61
CA HIS A 154 4.92 11.90 19.75
C HIS A 154 4.43 12.41 21.12
N ALA A 155 3.76 13.58 21.18
CA ALA A 155 3.29 14.14 22.43
C ALA A 155 2.11 13.36 23.05
N ASP A 156 1.27 12.77 22.21
CA ASP A 156 0.06 12.05 22.65
C ASP A 156 0.37 10.60 23.11
N GLY A 157 1.64 10.20 23.13
CA GLY A 157 2.06 8.86 23.53
C GLY A 157 1.51 7.72 22.63
N HIS A 158 1.00 8.07 21.46
CA HIS A 158 0.55 7.08 20.50
C HIS A 158 1.77 6.31 19.99
N GLN A 159 1.74 4.99 20.14
CA GLN A 159 2.74 4.14 19.50
C GLN A 159 2.56 4.23 17.99
N PRO A 160 3.66 4.31 17.20
CA PRO A 160 3.58 4.23 15.75
C PRO A 160 2.82 2.97 15.30
N ASP A 161 2.03 3.10 14.24
CA ASP A 161 1.17 2.03 13.71
C ASP A 161 2.00 1.05 12.83
N TYR A 162 3.11 0.54 13.41
CA TYR A 162 3.96 -0.44 12.73
C TYR A 162 3.28 -1.79 12.61
N LEU A 163 3.53 -2.47 11.50
CA LEU A 163 3.10 -3.85 11.30
C LEU A 163 3.71 -4.77 12.36
N ARG A 164 2.88 -5.61 12.97
CA ARG A 164 3.33 -6.62 13.93
C ARG A 164 3.41 -7.98 13.23
N TRP A 165 4.61 -8.55 13.25
CA TRP A 165 4.93 -9.80 12.54
C TRP A 165 4.61 -11.03 13.37
N GLY A 166 4.48 -10.88 14.70
CA GLY A 166 4.26 -11.98 15.64
C GLY A 166 5.53 -12.79 15.94
N ILE A 167 6.69 -12.23 15.63
CA ILE A 167 8.01 -12.73 16.03
C ILE A 167 8.72 -11.55 16.69
N ARG A 168 8.89 -11.60 18.02
CA ARG A 168 9.40 -10.49 18.82
C ARG A 168 10.69 -9.89 18.26
N GLN A 169 11.69 -10.72 17.91
CA GLN A 169 12.95 -10.25 17.36
C GLN A 169 12.79 -9.53 16.01
N LEU A 170 11.72 -9.84 15.25
CA LEU A 170 11.40 -9.15 14.00
C LEU A 170 10.65 -7.85 14.28
N ASP A 171 9.72 -7.85 15.23
CA ASP A 171 8.95 -6.66 15.65
C ASP A 171 9.86 -5.58 16.26
N GLU A 172 10.98 -5.97 16.89
CA GLU A 172 11.98 -5.07 17.48
C GLU A 172 12.93 -4.45 16.42
N ARG A 173 12.96 -4.98 15.18
CA ARG A 173 13.95 -4.58 14.16
C ARG A 173 13.33 -4.03 12.90
N LEU A 174 12.14 -4.50 12.51
CA LEU A 174 11.51 -4.18 11.24
C LEU A 174 10.27 -3.31 11.46
N TYR A 175 10.45 -2.00 11.36
CA TYR A 175 9.45 -0.96 11.55
C TYR A 175 8.73 -0.65 10.23
N ALA A 176 8.02 -1.64 9.67
CA ALA A 176 7.27 -1.45 8.44
C ALA A 176 5.89 -0.84 8.71
N GLU A 177 5.46 0.02 7.81
CA GLU A 177 4.18 0.75 7.89
C GLU A 177 3.29 0.44 6.68
N ARG A 178 2.08 0.97 6.72
CA ARG A 178 1.23 0.99 5.53
C ARG A 178 1.86 1.90 4.48
N GLY A 179 1.90 1.42 3.24
CA GLY A 179 2.56 2.11 2.14
C GLY A 179 3.92 1.53 1.79
N ASP A 180 4.45 0.61 2.61
CA ASP A 180 5.73 -0.03 2.36
C ASP A 180 5.61 -1.26 1.45
N LEU A 181 6.65 -1.48 0.64
CA LEU A 181 6.86 -2.69 -0.14
C LEU A 181 7.91 -3.57 0.56
N ILE A 182 7.47 -4.70 1.09
CA ILE A 182 8.30 -5.68 1.80
C ILE A 182 8.47 -6.92 0.93
N ILE A 183 9.71 -7.34 0.68
CA ILE A 183 10.01 -8.55 -0.08
C ILE A 183 10.40 -9.69 0.86
N LEU A 184 9.74 -10.84 0.71
CA LEU A 184 10.13 -12.08 1.37
C LEU A 184 10.71 -13.05 0.33
N GLY A 185 12.04 -13.05 0.22
CA GLY A 185 12.81 -13.90 -0.69
C GLY A 185 13.12 -15.28 -0.10
N GLY A 186 13.36 -16.24 -0.96
CA GLY A 186 13.89 -17.55 -0.55
C GLY A 186 13.83 -18.58 -1.68
N LEU A 187 14.61 -19.63 -1.55
CA LEU A 187 14.62 -20.74 -2.51
C LEU A 187 13.26 -21.47 -2.53
N PRO A 188 12.95 -22.23 -3.59
CA PRO A 188 11.81 -23.14 -3.58
C PRO A 188 11.83 -24.05 -2.35
N SER A 189 10.67 -24.28 -1.75
CA SER A 189 10.50 -25.12 -0.54
C SER A 189 11.21 -24.63 0.72
N SER A 190 11.67 -23.36 0.77
CA SER A 190 12.20 -22.77 2.01
C SER A 190 11.12 -22.52 3.08
N GLY A 191 9.85 -22.43 2.68
CA GLY A 191 8.73 -22.17 3.57
C GLY A 191 8.20 -20.74 3.51
N LYS A 192 8.53 -19.95 2.48
CA LYS A 192 8.05 -18.54 2.32
C LYS A 192 6.55 -18.40 2.50
N THR A 193 5.76 -19.19 1.78
CA THR A 193 4.30 -19.17 1.87
C THR A 193 3.82 -19.44 3.30
N LEU A 194 4.46 -20.39 4.01
CA LEU A 194 4.10 -20.70 5.41
C LEU A 194 4.40 -19.53 6.35
N LEU A 195 5.57 -18.90 6.20
CA LEU A 195 5.92 -17.73 7.02
C LEU A 195 5.02 -16.53 6.71
N ALA A 196 4.75 -16.30 5.43
CA ALA A 196 3.87 -15.21 5.02
C ALA A 196 2.42 -15.39 5.49
N THR A 197 1.88 -16.62 5.47
CA THR A 197 0.55 -16.90 6.03
C THR A 197 0.52 -16.76 7.56
N GLN A 198 1.63 -17.07 8.25
CA GLN A 198 1.77 -16.84 9.69
C GLN A 198 1.74 -15.34 10.01
N PHE A 199 2.49 -14.51 9.29
CA PHE A 199 2.45 -13.05 9.40
C PHE A 199 1.05 -12.49 9.11
N ALA A 200 0.45 -12.90 7.99
CA ALA A 200 -0.88 -12.47 7.58
C ALA A 200 -1.94 -12.75 8.65
N MET A 201 -1.93 -13.95 9.24
CA MET A 201 -2.86 -14.32 10.30
C MET A 201 -2.61 -13.52 11.59
N HIS A 202 -1.35 -13.29 11.96
CA HIS A 202 -1.02 -12.47 13.12
C HIS A 202 -1.54 -11.03 12.95
N MET A 203 -1.28 -10.43 11.79
CA MET A 203 -1.76 -9.08 11.45
C MET A 203 -3.29 -9.00 11.43
N ALA A 204 -3.96 -10.00 10.87
CA ALA A 204 -5.42 -10.05 10.84
C ALA A 204 -6.03 -10.21 12.25
N ARG A 205 -5.40 -10.98 13.13
CA ARG A 205 -5.79 -11.09 14.56
C ARG A 205 -5.55 -9.80 15.33
N SER A 206 -4.57 -8.98 14.91
CA SER A 206 -4.33 -7.65 15.47
C SER A 206 -5.32 -6.58 14.96
N GLY A 207 -6.29 -6.97 14.13
CA GLY A 207 -7.38 -6.10 13.66
C GLY A 207 -7.14 -5.48 12.29
N LEU A 208 -6.04 -5.79 11.60
CA LEU A 208 -5.80 -5.36 10.23
C LEU A 208 -6.62 -6.19 9.24
N ARG A 209 -6.99 -5.57 8.12
CA ARG A 209 -7.69 -6.23 7.01
C ARG A 209 -6.65 -6.76 6.04
N VAL A 210 -6.58 -8.07 5.89
CA VAL A 210 -5.50 -8.72 5.15
C VAL A 210 -6.04 -9.49 3.94
N GLY A 211 -5.41 -9.31 2.77
CA GLY A 211 -5.69 -10.07 1.56
C GLY A 211 -4.49 -10.91 1.12
N ILE A 212 -4.66 -12.21 0.93
CA ILE A 212 -3.62 -13.10 0.39
C ILE A 212 -3.95 -13.41 -1.07
N PHE A 213 -3.18 -12.85 -2.00
CA PHE A 213 -3.27 -13.11 -3.44
C PHE A 213 -2.40 -14.30 -3.79
N SER A 214 -3.03 -15.45 -3.96
CA SER A 214 -2.35 -16.69 -4.32
C SER A 214 -2.39 -16.91 -5.84
N LEU A 215 -1.21 -16.93 -6.46
CA LEU A 215 -1.05 -17.15 -7.89
C LEU A 215 -0.69 -18.61 -8.23
N GLU A 216 -0.15 -19.38 -7.27
CA GLU A 216 0.30 -20.76 -7.48
C GLU A 216 -0.54 -21.79 -6.73
N THR A 217 -0.83 -21.52 -5.45
CA THR A 217 -1.44 -22.49 -4.54
C THR A 217 -2.96 -22.31 -4.49
N SER A 218 -3.72 -23.39 -4.55
CA SER A 218 -5.18 -23.32 -4.40
C SER A 218 -5.56 -22.91 -2.95
N ASP A 219 -6.67 -22.17 -2.84
CA ASP A 219 -7.23 -21.72 -1.58
C ASP A 219 -7.41 -22.86 -0.56
N ALA A 220 -8.01 -23.98 -0.97
CA ALA A 220 -8.17 -25.15 -0.08
C ALA A 220 -6.87 -25.60 0.55
N LYS A 221 -5.78 -25.69 -0.24
CA LYS A 221 -4.46 -26.08 0.29
C LYS A 221 -3.87 -25.02 1.23
N LEU A 222 -4.14 -23.75 0.97
CA LEU A 222 -3.72 -22.68 1.88
C LEU A 222 -4.50 -22.75 3.19
N TYR A 223 -5.83 -22.92 3.13
CA TYR A 223 -6.64 -23.08 4.34
C TYR A 223 -6.21 -24.29 5.18
N ASP A 224 -5.95 -25.46 4.55
CA ASP A 224 -5.42 -26.62 5.28
C ASP A 224 -4.15 -26.28 6.07
N ARG A 225 -3.22 -25.52 5.44
CA ARG A 225 -1.96 -25.11 6.08
C ARG A 225 -2.20 -24.09 7.18
N MET A 226 -3.03 -23.09 6.91
CA MET A 226 -3.35 -22.03 7.86
C MET A 226 -4.06 -22.59 9.08
N VAL A 227 -5.02 -23.50 8.93
CA VAL A 227 -5.70 -24.15 10.06
C VAL A 227 -4.72 -24.97 10.89
N ALA A 228 -3.84 -25.75 10.27
CA ALA A 228 -2.79 -26.46 11.00
C ALA A 228 -1.90 -25.49 11.79
N GLN A 229 -1.54 -24.39 11.18
CA GLN A 229 -0.63 -23.37 11.70
C GLN A 229 -1.25 -22.56 12.84
N THR A 230 -2.50 -22.13 12.69
CA THR A 230 -3.15 -21.22 13.64
C THR A 230 -3.86 -21.93 14.76
N GLU A 231 -4.48 -23.07 14.48
CA GLU A 231 -5.29 -23.81 15.46
C GLU A 231 -4.53 -25.00 16.09
N GLY A 232 -3.28 -25.23 15.68
CA GLY A 232 -2.47 -26.31 16.24
C GLY A 232 -2.98 -27.71 15.91
N ILE A 233 -3.70 -27.87 14.78
CA ILE A 233 -4.13 -29.17 14.30
C ILE A 233 -3.00 -29.81 13.48
N ASN A 234 -2.67 -31.07 13.78
CA ASN A 234 -1.58 -31.77 13.09
C ASN A 234 -1.84 -31.85 11.57
N PHE A 235 -0.97 -31.22 10.77
CA PHE A 235 -1.10 -31.17 9.32
C PHE A 235 -1.14 -32.55 8.66
N GLY A 236 -0.38 -33.53 9.19
CA GLY A 236 -0.42 -34.90 8.72
C GLY A 236 -1.78 -35.55 8.91
N ARG A 237 -2.49 -35.26 10.01
CA ARG A 237 -3.86 -35.73 10.23
C ARG A 237 -4.84 -35.09 9.25
N ILE A 238 -4.72 -33.80 9.01
CA ILE A 238 -5.54 -33.11 7.99
C ILE A 238 -5.34 -33.79 6.61
N LYS A 239 -4.09 -33.98 6.20
CA LYS A 239 -3.78 -34.54 4.87
C LYS A 239 -4.20 -35.97 4.67
N ARG A 240 -4.22 -36.79 5.72
CA ARG A 240 -4.67 -38.18 5.67
C ARG A 240 -6.17 -38.34 5.97
N ASN A 241 -6.86 -37.24 6.18
CA ASN A 241 -8.28 -37.25 6.64
C ASN A 241 -8.47 -38.11 7.91
N GLN A 242 -7.56 -37.96 8.87
CA GLN A 242 -7.51 -38.70 10.13
C GLN A 242 -7.64 -37.74 11.32
N MET A 243 -8.45 -36.70 11.20
CA MET A 243 -8.77 -35.79 12.30
C MET A 243 -9.51 -36.51 13.41
N VAL A 244 -9.12 -36.21 14.64
CA VAL A 244 -9.77 -36.75 15.87
C VAL A 244 -10.85 -35.79 16.36
N LEU A 245 -11.68 -36.23 17.30
CA LEU A 245 -12.79 -35.43 17.83
C LEU A 245 -12.36 -34.04 18.34
N ASP A 246 -11.20 -33.97 18.98
CA ASP A 246 -10.68 -32.71 19.52
C ASP A 246 -10.24 -31.77 18.41
N ASP A 247 -9.71 -32.27 17.28
CA ASP A 247 -9.42 -31.44 16.10
C ASP A 247 -10.68 -30.79 15.54
N TYR A 248 -11.80 -31.53 15.49
CA TYR A 248 -13.10 -30.99 15.05
C TYR A 248 -13.67 -29.97 16.04
N LYS A 249 -13.51 -30.16 17.34
CA LYS A 249 -13.91 -29.17 18.36
C LYS A 249 -13.10 -27.89 18.20
N THR A 250 -11.79 -28.00 18.04
CA THR A 250 -10.89 -26.87 17.81
C THR A 250 -11.28 -26.10 16.55
N ALA A 251 -11.50 -26.81 15.45
CA ALA A 251 -11.94 -26.18 14.20
C ALA A 251 -13.31 -25.48 14.34
N SER A 252 -14.26 -26.10 15.08
CA SER A 252 -15.57 -25.50 15.35
C SER A 252 -15.46 -24.22 16.17
N THR A 253 -14.60 -24.17 17.17
CA THR A 253 -14.32 -22.97 17.97
C THR A 253 -13.68 -21.90 17.11
N ALA A 254 -12.73 -22.27 16.24
CA ALA A 254 -12.08 -21.36 15.31
C ALA A 254 -13.08 -20.70 14.35
N ILE A 255 -14.09 -21.42 13.85
CA ILE A 255 -15.15 -20.86 13.00
C ILE A 255 -15.91 -19.74 13.73
N GLN A 256 -16.22 -19.90 15.01
CA GLN A 256 -16.95 -18.89 15.79
C GLN A 256 -16.12 -17.62 16.00
N THR A 257 -14.82 -17.77 16.19
CA THR A 257 -13.89 -16.66 16.42
C THR A 257 -13.46 -15.95 15.13
N ALA A 258 -13.43 -16.70 14.01
CA ALA A 258 -13.04 -16.19 12.70
C ALA A 258 -13.93 -15.04 12.18
N GLN A 259 -15.18 -14.92 12.65
CA GLN A 259 -16.09 -13.83 12.26
C GLN A 259 -15.54 -12.43 12.58
N ARG A 260 -14.58 -12.33 13.50
CA ARG A 260 -13.95 -11.06 13.90
C ARG A 260 -12.65 -10.77 13.16
N ILE A 261 -12.19 -11.71 12.34
CA ILE A 261 -10.92 -11.62 11.60
C ILE A 261 -11.23 -11.32 10.14
N THR A 262 -10.62 -10.28 9.58
CA THR A 262 -10.71 -9.97 8.16
C THR A 262 -9.46 -10.46 7.46
N LEU A 263 -9.51 -11.71 6.98
CA LEU A 263 -8.47 -12.30 6.15
C LEU A 263 -9.11 -13.06 5.00
N ASP A 264 -8.83 -12.61 3.78
CA ASP A 264 -9.34 -13.22 2.55
C ASP A 264 -8.21 -13.89 1.77
N VAL A 265 -8.47 -15.06 1.20
CA VAL A 265 -7.58 -15.71 0.23
C VAL A 265 -8.18 -15.55 -1.16
N ILE A 266 -7.47 -14.86 -2.04
CA ILE A 266 -7.90 -14.52 -3.39
C ILE A 266 -7.13 -15.39 -4.40
N ARG A 267 -7.83 -16.11 -5.28
CA ARG A 267 -7.22 -16.78 -6.43
C ARG A 267 -6.86 -15.73 -7.47
N ALA A 268 -5.57 -15.46 -7.64
CA ALA A 268 -5.07 -14.38 -8.49
C ALA A 268 -4.33 -14.88 -9.75
N SER A 269 -4.58 -16.12 -10.16
CA SER A 269 -3.96 -16.67 -11.37
C SER A 269 -4.33 -15.83 -12.59
N GLY A 270 -3.32 -15.31 -13.30
CA GLY A 270 -3.50 -14.43 -14.44
C GLY A 270 -3.71 -12.95 -14.11
N PHE A 271 -3.63 -12.54 -12.84
CA PHE A 271 -3.75 -11.13 -12.43
C PHE A 271 -2.48 -10.34 -12.75
N GLY A 272 -2.68 -9.06 -13.12
CA GLY A 272 -1.66 -8.02 -13.08
C GLY A 272 -1.77 -7.18 -11.79
N VAL A 273 -0.86 -6.23 -11.63
CA VAL A 273 -0.86 -5.35 -10.44
C VAL A 273 -2.13 -4.48 -10.36
N ALA A 274 -2.68 -4.06 -11.49
CA ALA A 274 -3.93 -3.29 -11.53
C ALA A 274 -5.12 -4.09 -11.01
N ASP A 275 -5.21 -5.39 -11.32
CA ASP A 275 -6.26 -6.27 -10.81
C ASP A 275 -6.13 -6.44 -9.28
N VAL A 276 -4.90 -6.63 -8.78
CA VAL A 276 -4.60 -6.70 -7.34
C VAL A 276 -5.02 -5.41 -6.65
N GLN A 277 -4.67 -4.26 -7.22
CA GLN A 277 -5.03 -2.93 -6.69
C GLN A 277 -6.55 -2.76 -6.62
N ALA A 278 -7.27 -3.10 -7.69
CA ALA A 278 -8.72 -2.96 -7.74
C ALA A 278 -9.41 -3.77 -6.61
N VAL A 279 -8.98 -5.03 -6.42
CA VAL A 279 -9.51 -5.88 -5.33
C VAL A 279 -9.11 -5.33 -3.96
N ALA A 280 -7.85 -4.93 -3.79
CA ALA A 280 -7.34 -4.42 -2.51
C ALA A 280 -8.10 -3.16 -2.06
N MET A 281 -8.36 -2.24 -2.98
CA MET A 281 -9.14 -1.02 -2.70
C MET A 281 -10.62 -1.33 -2.43
N ALA A 282 -11.26 -2.18 -3.24
CA ALA A 282 -12.66 -2.57 -3.06
C ALA A 282 -12.91 -3.23 -1.70
N ARG A 283 -11.97 -4.06 -1.24
CA ARG A 283 -12.01 -4.73 0.06
C ARG A 283 -11.42 -3.89 1.19
N ARG A 284 -10.77 -2.76 0.86
CA ARG A 284 -10.08 -1.86 1.80
C ARG A 284 -9.06 -2.59 2.66
N TYR A 285 -8.20 -3.42 2.06
CA TYR A 285 -7.14 -4.09 2.81
C TYR A 285 -6.12 -3.09 3.34
N ASP A 286 -5.63 -3.34 4.55
CA ASP A 286 -4.50 -2.63 5.14
C ASP A 286 -3.17 -3.26 4.73
N VAL A 287 -3.18 -4.59 4.55
CA VAL A 287 -2.02 -5.39 4.16
C VAL A 287 -2.43 -6.38 3.07
N ILE A 288 -1.58 -6.54 2.07
CA ILE A 288 -1.72 -7.62 1.08
C ILE A 288 -0.46 -8.47 1.03
N VAL A 289 -0.66 -9.77 0.84
CA VAL A 289 0.39 -10.75 0.59
C VAL A 289 0.24 -11.26 -0.83
N ILE A 290 1.33 -11.28 -1.62
CA ILE A 290 1.35 -11.76 -3.01
C ILE A 290 2.26 -12.99 -3.09
N ASP A 291 1.70 -14.17 -3.40
CA ASP A 291 2.44 -15.43 -3.49
C ASP A 291 2.37 -16.03 -4.90
N TYR A 292 3.38 -15.81 -5.72
CA TYR A 292 4.58 -15.00 -5.63
C TYR A 292 4.66 -14.01 -6.80
N VAL A 293 5.42 -12.94 -6.61
CA VAL A 293 5.43 -11.76 -7.50
C VAL A 293 5.77 -12.07 -8.96
N GLN A 294 6.64 -13.05 -9.21
CA GLN A 294 7.02 -13.44 -10.57
C GLN A 294 5.89 -14.08 -11.39
N LEU A 295 4.75 -14.42 -10.81
CA LEU A 295 3.59 -14.95 -11.55
C LEU A 295 2.59 -13.87 -11.95
N LEU A 296 2.76 -12.63 -11.48
CA LEU A 296 1.94 -11.52 -11.93
C LEU A 296 2.17 -11.22 -13.41
N GLN A 297 1.11 -10.82 -14.09
CA GLN A 297 1.20 -10.40 -15.49
C GLN A 297 1.64 -8.94 -15.59
N ALA A 298 2.59 -8.67 -16.47
CA ALA A 298 3.01 -7.33 -16.83
C ALA A 298 3.47 -7.27 -18.29
N LYS A 299 3.39 -6.08 -18.89
CA LYS A 299 3.98 -5.81 -20.20
C LYS A 299 5.51 -5.84 -20.10
N GLY A 300 6.17 -6.34 -21.13
CA GLY A 300 7.64 -6.38 -21.23
C GLY A 300 8.09 -7.49 -22.20
N ASN A 301 9.16 -7.22 -22.94
CA ASN A 301 9.71 -8.15 -23.94
C ASN A 301 10.58 -9.23 -23.28
N THR A 302 11.13 -8.93 -22.12
CA THR A 302 11.99 -9.83 -21.35
C THR A 302 11.41 -10.04 -19.96
N ARG A 303 11.79 -11.15 -19.33
CA ARG A 303 11.38 -11.46 -17.95
C ARG A 303 11.84 -10.38 -16.97
N VAL A 304 13.03 -9.84 -17.16
CA VAL A 304 13.59 -8.76 -16.33
C VAL A 304 12.74 -7.51 -16.46
N GLU A 305 12.35 -7.10 -17.66
CA GLU A 305 11.45 -5.94 -17.88
C GLU A 305 10.09 -6.16 -17.22
N GLN A 306 9.51 -7.35 -17.32
CA GLN A 306 8.24 -7.68 -16.68
C GLN A 306 8.33 -7.50 -15.15
N VAL A 307 9.37 -8.08 -14.53
CA VAL A 307 9.56 -7.97 -13.07
C VAL A 307 9.87 -6.54 -12.65
N THR A 308 10.61 -5.77 -13.46
CA THR A 308 10.85 -4.34 -13.24
C THR A 308 9.54 -3.56 -13.22
N ASN A 309 8.68 -3.77 -14.21
CA ASN A 309 7.38 -3.09 -14.29
C ASN A 309 6.45 -3.49 -13.14
N ILE A 310 6.46 -4.76 -12.72
CA ILE A 310 5.73 -5.23 -11.55
C ILE A 310 6.23 -4.53 -10.28
N SER A 311 7.54 -4.46 -10.08
CA SER A 311 8.15 -3.82 -8.91
C SER A 311 7.73 -2.36 -8.77
N LEU A 312 7.91 -1.57 -9.82
CA LEU A 312 7.51 -0.17 -9.86
C LEU A 312 6.01 0.01 -9.61
N ALA A 313 5.17 -0.84 -10.22
CA ALA A 313 3.73 -0.77 -10.05
C ALA A 313 3.32 -1.13 -8.61
N LEU A 314 3.91 -2.16 -7.99
CA LEU A 314 3.64 -2.55 -6.60
C LEU A 314 4.08 -1.46 -5.62
N HIS A 315 5.28 -0.90 -5.78
CA HIS A 315 5.77 0.18 -4.93
C HIS A 315 4.88 1.43 -5.04
N THR A 316 4.51 1.80 -6.28
CA THR A 316 3.59 2.92 -6.53
C THR A 316 2.22 2.67 -5.91
N MET A 317 1.69 1.46 -6.04
CA MET A 317 0.41 1.06 -5.45
C MET A 317 0.47 1.13 -3.92
N ALA A 318 1.51 0.58 -3.31
CA ALA A 318 1.70 0.60 -1.86
C ALA A 318 1.64 2.03 -1.32
N GLN A 319 2.47 2.91 -1.85
CA GLN A 319 2.55 4.31 -1.42
C GLN A 319 1.25 5.10 -1.67
N ARG A 320 0.64 4.93 -2.85
CA ARG A 320 -0.56 5.72 -3.21
C ARG A 320 -1.82 5.27 -2.50
N ALA A 321 -1.98 3.96 -2.31
CA ALA A 321 -3.15 3.40 -1.65
C ALA A 321 -2.99 3.33 -0.12
N GLY A 322 -1.78 3.56 0.42
CA GLY A 322 -1.48 3.40 1.84
C GLY A 322 -1.68 1.96 2.31
N ILE A 323 -1.31 0.98 1.47
CA ILE A 323 -1.46 -0.45 1.73
C ILE A 323 -0.06 -1.06 1.85
N ALA A 324 0.21 -1.80 2.91
CA ALA A 324 1.45 -2.55 3.02
C ALA A 324 1.43 -3.77 2.08
N VAL A 325 2.49 -3.93 1.29
CA VAL A 325 2.61 -5.03 0.32
C VAL A 325 3.72 -5.98 0.75
N ILE A 326 3.37 -7.21 1.09
CA ILE A 326 4.32 -8.29 1.36
C ILE A 326 4.38 -9.17 0.11
N ALA A 327 5.41 -8.99 -0.71
CA ALA A 327 5.58 -9.72 -1.96
C ALA A 327 6.60 -10.84 -1.81
N LEU A 328 6.15 -12.09 -2.02
CA LEU A 328 7.03 -13.24 -2.01
C LEU A 328 7.83 -13.29 -3.31
N SER A 329 9.12 -13.54 -3.21
CA SER A 329 10.02 -13.65 -4.36
C SER A 329 10.80 -14.96 -4.33
N GLN A 330 10.81 -15.65 -5.45
CA GLN A 330 11.63 -16.84 -5.59
C GLN A 330 13.05 -16.46 -5.98
N LEU A 331 14.04 -16.97 -5.24
CA LEU A 331 15.44 -16.77 -5.55
C LEU A 331 15.90 -17.74 -6.64
N SER A 332 16.81 -17.28 -7.50
CA SER A 332 17.47 -18.13 -8.49
C SER A 332 18.39 -19.14 -7.81
N ARG A 333 18.43 -20.36 -8.34
CA ARG A 333 19.38 -21.35 -7.83
C ARG A 333 20.79 -20.96 -8.24
N PRO A 334 21.81 -21.14 -7.36
CA PRO A 334 23.20 -20.94 -7.74
C PRO A 334 23.54 -21.80 -8.96
N GLU A 335 24.37 -21.29 -9.88
CA GLU A 335 24.86 -22.02 -11.03
C GLU A 335 25.62 -23.28 -10.59
N LYS A 336 25.50 -24.37 -11.40
CA LYS A 336 26.20 -25.63 -11.14
C LYS A 336 27.69 -25.37 -11.06
N GLY A 337 28.28 -25.52 -9.87
CA GLY A 337 29.71 -25.36 -9.65
C GLY A 337 30.07 -24.34 -8.54
N GLN A 338 29.18 -23.46 -8.10
CA GLN A 338 29.39 -22.63 -6.92
C GLN A 338 29.02 -23.39 -5.65
N GLN A 339 29.93 -23.38 -4.67
CA GLN A 339 29.80 -24.14 -3.43
C GLN A 339 28.45 -23.85 -2.72
N ARG A 340 27.76 -24.93 -2.33
CA ARG A 340 26.49 -24.94 -1.59
C ARG A 340 26.55 -24.35 -0.17
N SER A 341 27.68 -23.72 0.22
CA SER A 341 27.92 -23.28 1.59
C SER A 341 27.57 -21.81 1.86
N ARG A 342 27.05 -21.07 0.86
CA ARG A 342 26.74 -19.65 1.03
C ARG A 342 25.27 -19.49 1.44
N THR A 343 25.04 -18.79 2.56
CA THR A 343 23.72 -18.28 2.94
C THR A 343 23.18 -17.43 1.77
N PRO A 344 21.92 -17.63 1.34
CA PRO A 344 21.30 -16.79 0.32
C PRO A 344 21.42 -15.31 0.68
N SER A 345 21.78 -14.50 -0.30
CA SER A 345 22.01 -13.07 -0.13
C SER A 345 21.16 -12.26 -1.11
N MET A 346 21.17 -10.95 -0.96
CA MET A 346 20.47 -10.02 -1.83
C MET A 346 20.81 -10.21 -3.32
N SER A 347 22.07 -10.57 -3.63
CA SER A 347 22.50 -10.86 -5.01
C SER A 347 21.80 -12.06 -5.66
N ASP A 348 21.14 -12.91 -4.89
CA ASP A 348 20.41 -14.08 -5.41
C ASP A 348 18.99 -13.69 -5.91
N LEU A 349 18.57 -12.43 -5.67
CA LEU A 349 17.42 -11.78 -6.29
C LEU A 349 17.71 -11.33 -7.75
N ARG A 350 18.71 -11.89 -8.41
CA ARG A 350 19.34 -11.43 -9.67
C ARG A 350 18.40 -11.17 -10.85
N GLU A 351 17.24 -11.81 -10.95
CA GLU A 351 16.23 -11.49 -11.97
C GLU A 351 15.37 -10.25 -11.57
N SER A 352 15.67 -9.64 -10.42
CA SER A 352 14.82 -8.67 -9.74
C SER A 352 15.63 -7.52 -9.12
N GLY A 353 16.71 -7.05 -9.78
CA GLY A 353 17.48 -5.90 -9.27
C GLY A 353 16.62 -4.68 -8.95
N GLN A 354 15.50 -4.52 -9.67
CA GLN A 354 14.53 -3.47 -9.39
C GLN A 354 13.76 -3.72 -8.08
N LEU A 355 13.37 -4.96 -7.76
CA LEU A 355 12.75 -5.29 -6.47
C LEU A 355 13.67 -4.93 -5.29
N GLU A 356 14.98 -5.10 -5.47
CA GLU A 356 15.96 -4.68 -4.47
C GLU A 356 15.99 -3.16 -4.27
N GLN A 357 15.87 -2.39 -5.34
CA GLN A 357 15.89 -0.93 -5.27
C GLN A 357 14.60 -0.37 -4.67
N ASP A 358 13.46 -0.85 -5.12
CA ASP A 358 12.13 -0.31 -4.78
C ASP A 358 11.65 -0.74 -3.38
N ALA A 359 12.03 -1.94 -2.90
CA ALA A 359 11.59 -2.44 -1.60
C ALA A 359 12.06 -1.56 -0.44
N ASP A 360 11.21 -1.36 0.55
CA ASP A 360 11.52 -0.69 1.80
C ASP A 360 12.26 -1.64 2.75
N ALA A 361 11.85 -2.91 2.77
CA ALA A 361 12.54 -3.97 3.47
C ALA A 361 12.63 -5.25 2.65
N ILE A 362 13.70 -6.03 2.87
CA ILE A 362 13.91 -7.34 2.24
C ILE A 362 14.32 -8.33 3.30
N MET A 363 13.54 -9.40 3.41
CA MET A 363 13.82 -10.56 4.22
C MET A 363 14.14 -11.76 3.32
N ILE A 364 15.11 -12.58 3.72
CA ILE A 364 15.45 -13.83 3.02
C ILE A 364 15.30 -14.99 3.97
N LEU A 365 14.45 -15.95 3.61
CA LEU A 365 14.24 -17.18 4.35
C LEU A 365 15.10 -18.31 3.77
N ALA A 366 16.02 -18.83 4.56
CA ALA A 366 16.91 -19.93 4.21
C ALA A 366 16.66 -21.16 5.07
N ALA A 367 16.64 -22.33 4.45
CA ALA A 367 16.61 -23.61 5.18
C ALA A 367 18.01 -23.96 5.69
N GLN A 368 18.07 -24.47 6.94
CA GLN A 368 19.27 -24.93 7.59
C GLN A 368 19.39 -26.48 7.52
N PRO A 369 20.61 -27.04 7.60
CA PRO A 369 20.78 -28.44 7.89
C PRO A 369 20.10 -28.79 9.23
N GLY A 370 19.24 -29.79 9.22
CA GLY A 370 18.46 -30.13 10.43
C GLY A 370 16.97 -29.76 10.36
N GLY A 371 16.61 -28.90 9.40
CA GLY A 371 15.20 -28.59 9.16
C GLY A 371 14.78 -27.20 9.64
N ASP A 372 15.56 -26.56 10.48
CA ASP A 372 15.32 -25.20 10.94
C ASP A 372 15.49 -24.15 9.85
N ARG A 373 15.17 -22.91 10.13
CA ARG A 373 15.21 -21.80 9.18
C ARG A 373 16.00 -20.62 9.75
N VAL A 374 16.57 -19.82 8.87
CA VAL A 374 17.08 -18.50 9.22
C VAL A 374 16.36 -17.46 8.39
N LEU A 375 15.79 -16.48 9.04
CA LEU A 375 15.21 -15.29 8.43
C LEU A 375 16.23 -14.16 8.55
N SER A 376 16.80 -13.76 7.42
CA SER A 376 17.79 -12.67 7.36
C SER A 376 17.12 -11.40 6.85
N ILE A 377 17.19 -10.32 7.62
CA ILE A 377 16.79 -8.96 7.18
C ILE A 377 18.00 -8.38 6.46
N VAL A 378 17.99 -8.39 5.13
CA VAL A 378 19.12 -7.97 4.29
C VAL A 378 19.04 -6.51 3.85
N LYS A 379 17.81 -5.98 3.76
CA LYS A 379 17.54 -4.55 3.55
C LYS A 379 16.48 -4.09 4.56
N ASN A 380 16.70 -2.93 5.14
CA ASN A 380 15.74 -2.31 6.07
C ASN A 380 16.00 -0.79 6.04
N LYS A 381 15.03 -0.02 5.58
CA LYS A 381 15.15 1.45 5.53
C LYS A 381 14.97 2.07 6.92
N GLU A 382 14.06 1.52 7.72
CA GLU A 382 13.59 2.09 8.98
C GLU A 382 13.94 1.22 10.20
N GLY A 383 15.07 0.47 10.15
CA GLY A 383 15.44 -0.34 11.30
C GLY A 383 16.74 -1.13 11.09
N GLU A 384 16.93 -2.15 11.88
CA GLU A 384 18.17 -2.92 11.92
C GLU A 384 18.15 -4.11 10.95
N ARG A 385 19.34 -4.40 10.39
CA ARG A 385 19.57 -5.66 9.66
C ARG A 385 20.04 -6.73 10.63
N GLY A 386 19.81 -7.97 10.27
CA GLY A 386 20.25 -9.09 11.10
C GLY A 386 19.64 -10.41 10.69
N ALA A 387 19.92 -11.44 11.42
CA ALA A 387 19.38 -12.77 11.21
C ALA A 387 18.62 -13.22 12.46
N ILE A 388 17.54 -13.96 12.24
CA ILE A 388 16.68 -14.54 13.26
C ILE A 388 16.63 -16.05 13.01
N GLU A 389 17.02 -16.83 13.97
CA GLU A 389 16.91 -18.29 13.89
C GLU A 389 15.48 -18.72 14.22
N LEU A 390 14.92 -19.59 13.38
CA LEU A 390 13.55 -20.09 13.49
C LEU A 390 13.56 -21.61 13.52
N VAL A 391 12.95 -22.17 14.55
CA VAL A 391 12.67 -23.60 14.66
C VAL A 391 11.42 -23.92 13.84
N PHE A 392 11.49 -24.93 12.97
CA PHE A 392 10.38 -25.34 12.15
C PHE A 392 9.62 -26.52 12.76
N ASP A 393 8.43 -26.26 13.30
CA ASP A 393 7.48 -27.28 13.69
C ASP A 393 6.74 -27.84 12.48
N ALA A 394 7.22 -28.96 11.97
CA ALA A 394 6.65 -29.62 10.79
C ALA A 394 5.26 -30.25 11.06
N ALA A 395 4.91 -30.54 12.31
CA ALA A 395 3.62 -31.12 12.66
C ALA A 395 2.48 -30.11 12.48
N HIS A 396 2.75 -28.84 12.78
CA HIS A 396 1.77 -27.75 12.73
C HIS A 396 2.15 -26.67 11.69
N LEU A 397 3.22 -26.87 10.92
CA LEU A 397 3.72 -25.93 9.91
C LEU A 397 4.05 -24.53 10.48
N ARG A 398 4.56 -24.46 11.70
CA ARG A 398 4.89 -23.20 12.39
C ARG A 398 6.39 -22.91 12.30
N MET A 399 6.71 -21.62 12.26
CA MET A 399 8.07 -21.12 12.42
C MET A 399 8.13 -20.32 13.73
N LEU A 400 8.83 -20.83 14.71
CA LEU A 400 8.93 -20.25 16.05
C LEU A 400 10.34 -19.71 16.24
N PRO A 401 10.53 -18.59 16.97
CA PRO A 401 11.87 -18.10 17.28
C PRO A 401 12.65 -19.16 18.08
N ALA A 402 13.91 -19.37 17.73
CA ALA A 402 14.79 -20.19 18.54
C ALA A 402 15.04 -19.48 19.88
N VAL A 403 14.86 -20.19 20.99
CA VAL A 403 15.15 -19.66 22.33
C VAL A 403 16.66 -19.43 22.44
N SER A 404 17.08 -18.18 22.58
CA SER A 404 18.48 -17.88 22.78
C SER A 404 18.88 -18.25 24.23
N LYS A 405 20.11 -18.75 24.42
CA LYS A 405 20.61 -19.08 25.77
C LYS A 405 20.70 -17.85 26.69
N SER A 406 20.52 -16.64 26.18
CA SER A 406 20.46 -15.39 26.95
C SER A 406 19.08 -15.09 27.53
N ASP A 407 18.02 -15.72 27.02
CA ASP A 407 16.63 -15.45 27.45
C ASP A 407 16.20 -16.35 28.65
N THR A 408 17.06 -17.29 29.09
CA THR A 408 16.77 -18.20 30.21
C THR A 408 16.92 -17.56 31.60
N ALA A 409 17.22 -16.25 31.68
CA ALA A 409 17.38 -15.55 32.97
C ALA A 409 16.26 -14.53 33.30
N ALA A 410 15.28 -14.36 32.42
CA ALA A 410 14.12 -13.51 32.70
C ALA A 410 12.88 -14.17 32.09
N ASP A 411 11.90 -14.41 32.95
CA ASP A 411 10.52 -14.85 32.69
C ASP A 411 10.28 -16.35 32.45
N HIS A 412 9.97 -16.96 33.56
CA HIS A 412 9.32 -18.25 33.66
C HIS A 412 7.77 -18.16 33.64
N ASP A 413 7.20 -17.15 32.91
CA ASP A 413 5.73 -16.96 32.89
C ASP A 413 5.07 -16.92 31.51
N ASP A 414 5.80 -17.15 30.39
CA ASP A 414 5.22 -17.04 29.05
C ASP A 414 5.23 -18.36 28.23
N GLU A 415 4.97 -19.50 28.88
CA GLU A 415 4.92 -20.78 28.15
C GLU A 415 3.60 -21.05 27.40
N ASP A 416 2.63 -20.15 27.37
CA ASP A 416 1.34 -20.36 26.67
C ASP A 416 0.73 -19.13 25.96
N ASP A 417 1.49 -18.09 25.67
CA ASP A 417 0.95 -16.85 25.07
C ASP A 417 0.95 -16.83 23.53
N TRP A 418 0.54 -17.91 22.93
CA TRP A 418 -0.26 -17.82 21.72
C TRP A 418 -1.66 -17.45 22.20
N PRO A 419 -2.18 -16.22 21.89
CA PRO A 419 -3.37 -15.74 22.56
C PRO A 419 -4.54 -16.68 22.39
N ARG A 420 -4.83 -17.47 23.43
CA ARG A 420 -6.17 -17.97 23.69
C ARG A 420 -6.98 -16.73 23.97
N MET A 421 -7.92 -16.43 23.09
CA MET A 421 -8.73 -15.21 23.11
C MET A 421 -9.27 -14.93 24.52
N GLN A 422 -8.60 -14.05 25.25
CA GLN A 422 -9.22 -13.31 26.33
C GLN A 422 -9.99 -12.14 25.73
N ALA A 423 -11.22 -11.96 26.17
CA ALA A 423 -12.12 -10.95 25.68
C ALA A 423 -11.52 -9.56 25.81
N TRP A 424 -11.38 -8.88 24.68
CA TRP A 424 -11.01 -7.46 24.62
C TRP A 424 -12.04 -6.61 25.37
N PRO A 425 -11.64 -5.66 26.22
CA PRO A 425 -12.59 -4.76 26.88
C PRO A 425 -13.34 -3.94 25.82
N ARG A 426 -14.66 -3.89 25.97
CA ARG A 426 -15.55 -3.08 25.15
C ARG A 426 -15.08 -1.62 25.19
N THR A 427 -14.84 -1.03 24.04
CA THR A 427 -14.68 0.42 23.89
C THR A 427 -15.89 1.07 24.51
N ALA A 428 -15.68 1.92 25.51
CA ALA A 428 -16.70 2.73 26.15
C ALA A 428 -17.36 3.61 25.08
N GLU A 429 -18.69 3.54 25.04
CA GLU A 429 -19.53 4.50 24.32
C GLU A 429 -19.18 5.91 24.77
N ARG A 430 -18.74 6.74 23.85
CA ARG A 430 -18.65 8.19 24.07
C ARG A 430 -20.05 8.78 23.97
N GLY A 431 -20.81 8.70 25.04
CA GLY A 431 -21.88 9.63 25.33
C GLY A 431 -21.32 10.71 26.24
N GLY A 432 -21.14 11.90 25.74
CA GLY A 432 -20.73 13.07 26.51
C GLY A 432 -21.32 14.30 25.86
N GLU A 433 -22.40 14.76 26.45
CA GLU A 433 -22.99 16.08 26.22
C GLU A 433 -21.94 17.17 26.49
N LEU A 434 -21.93 18.17 25.62
CA LEU A 434 -21.23 19.44 25.83
C LEU A 434 -22.10 20.36 26.67
N PRO A 435 -21.51 21.18 27.56
CA PRO A 435 -22.11 22.46 27.93
C PRO A 435 -21.70 23.56 26.95
#